data_49c36b5288b5e4d706d8c3e13bd6476a
#
_entry.id   49c36b5288b5e4d706d8c3e13bd6476a
#
_cell.length_a   1.000
_cell.length_b   1.000
_cell.length_c   1.000
_cell.angle_alpha   90.00
_cell.angle_beta   90.00
_cell.angle_gamma   90.00
#
_symmetry.space_group_name_H-M   'P 1'
#
loop_
_entity.id
_entity.type
_entity.pdbx_description
1 polymer ?
#
loop_
_entity_poly.entity_id
_entity_poly.type
_entity_poly.pdbx_seq_one_letter_code
_entity_poly.pdbx_strand_id
1 'polypeptide(L)'
;MAKHPSIKRGVSLYSFQEEYFHRKMTLGDILAACSKLDIRGIEIIGDQMIPKYPNISDEFFKTWHGWMDKFELTPVCLDMFLDWNKYKGRVMTFDERVESVTRDIVNANRLGCTIIRVIHDVEPDLLEKLLPVAEKHNVTLALEVHAPSDLDSPLEQRLIEMFERVQTPYLGFTIDLGIYCKRLPRVVTERYLREGMAPALAQWLTDAYDKQELPHAEDEGKGKESLAELVIKRGGREKDIYLAYMGTHMIYSNPRRLLDYMKHIKHFHGKFYEMLPDCTEYSIPYDEIVPVLQEGGFSGYIDSEYEGNRWIHDAFEVDSVEQLRRHHVLLKQLLGENEH
;
A
#
# COMPACT_ATOMS: atom_id res chain seq x y z
N MET A 1 6.64 -21.50 25.29
CA MET A 1 6.62 -20.32 24.42
C MET A 1 5.18 -20.05 24.05
N ALA A 2 4.63 -18.88 24.36
CA ALA A 2 3.31 -18.50 23.87
C ALA A 2 3.40 -18.49 22.33
N LYS A 3 2.46 -19.18 21.64
CA LYS A 3 2.34 -19.09 20.19
C LYS A 3 1.95 -17.64 19.91
N HIS A 4 2.88 -16.85 19.36
CA HIS A 4 2.50 -15.57 18.79
C HIS A 4 1.39 -15.79 17.75
N PRO A 5 0.36 -14.94 17.71
CA PRO A 5 -0.61 -15.00 16.63
C PRO A 5 0.15 -14.97 15.31
N SER A 6 -0.16 -15.88 14.40
CA SER A 6 0.58 -16.01 13.15
C SER A 6 0.21 -14.87 12.22
N ILE A 7 1.15 -13.98 11.96
CA ILE A 7 1.07 -13.03 10.85
C ILE A 7 1.07 -13.86 9.57
N LYS A 8 0.17 -13.54 8.65
CA LYS A 8 0.02 -14.26 7.38
C LYS A 8 0.61 -13.44 6.24
N ARG A 9 1.07 -14.12 5.21
CA ARG A 9 1.62 -13.51 4.00
C ARG A 9 0.58 -13.52 2.89
N GLY A 10 0.40 -12.37 2.25
CA GLY A 10 -0.44 -12.19 1.08
C GLY A 10 0.23 -11.30 0.03
N VAL A 11 -0.54 -10.93 -0.97
CA VAL A 11 -0.11 -10.03 -2.03
C VAL A 11 -1.24 -9.11 -2.46
N SER A 12 -0.96 -7.82 -2.56
CA SER A 12 -1.78 -6.90 -3.34
C SER A 12 -1.47 -7.11 -4.82
N LEU A 13 -2.51 -7.37 -5.60
CA LEU A 13 -2.38 -7.57 -7.05
C LEU A 13 -1.91 -6.31 -7.78
N TYR A 14 -1.82 -5.17 -7.08
CA TYR A 14 -1.09 -3.99 -7.53
C TYR A 14 0.34 -4.34 -8.00
N SER A 15 0.98 -5.29 -7.34
CA SER A 15 2.30 -5.79 -7.69
C SER A 15 2.44 -6.29 -9.13
N PHE A 16 1.33 -6.69 -9.76
CA PHE A 16 1.30 -7.25 -11.12
C PHE A 16 0.72 -6.29 -12.16
N GLN A 17 0.63 -5.00 -11.87
CA GLN A 17 0.03 -4.03 -12.79
C GLN A 17 0.68 -4.05 -14.17
N GLU A 18 2.00 -4.12 -14.26
CA GLU A 18 2.74 -4.13 -15.53
C GLU A 18 2.40 -5.38 -16.36
N GLU A 19 2.43 -6.55 -15.75
CA GLU A 19 2.12 -7.80 -16.45
C GLU A 19 0.65 -7.85 -16.89
N TYR A 20 -0.25 -7.39 -16.03
CA TYR A 20 -1.68 -7.37 -16.33
C TYR A 20 -2.03 -6.33 -17.41
N PHE A 21 -1.56 -5.10 -17.25
CA PHE A 21 -1.85 -3.99 -18.17
C PHE A 21 -1.30 -4.28 -19.57
N HIS A 22 -0.08 -4.79 -19.67
CA HIS A 22 0.54 -5.18 -20.93
C HIS A 22 0.07 -6.54 -21.47
N ARG A 23 -0.90 -7.18 -20.80
CA ARG A 23 -1.47 -8.49 -21.18
C ARG A 23 -0.44 -9.60 -21.27
N LYS A 24 0.64 -9.50 -20.52
CA LYS A 24 1.63 -10.57 -20.36
C LYS A 24 1.06 -11.72 -19.52
N MET A 25 0.20 -11.39 -18.55
CA MET A 25 -0.50 -12.33 -17.67
C MET A 25 -1.99 -11.98 -17.58
N THR A 26 -2.85 -12.98 -17.61
CA THR A 26 -4.26 -12.84 -17.22
C THR A 26 -4.38 -12.87 -15.69
N LEU A 27 -5.54 -12.47 -15.14
CA LEU A 27 -5.80 -12.58 -13.70
C LEU A 27 -5.64 -14.02 -13.21
N GLY A 28 -6.10 -15.01 -14.01
CA GLY A 28 -5.92 -16.42 -13.68
C GLY A 28 -4.45 -16.87 -13.65
N ASP A 29 -3.60 -16.33 -14.55
CA ASP A 29 -2.16 -16.61 -14.56
C ASP A 29 -1.46 -16.01 -13.34
N ILE A 30 -1.85 -14.79 -12.94
CA ILE A 30 -1.35 -14.10 -11.75
C ILE A 30 -1.67 -14.92 -10.49
N LEU A 31 -2.92 -15.34 -10.32
CA LEU A 31 -3.34 -16.15 -9.18
C LEU A 31 -2.61 -17.50 -9.13
N ALA A 32 -2.39 -18.13 -10.28
CA ALA A 32 -1.59 -19.34 -10.38
C ALA A 32 -0.11 -19.12 -9.99
N ALA A 33 0.46 -17.97 -10.35
CA ALA A 33 1.81 -17.58 -9.95
C ALA A 33 1.90 -17.37 -8.44
N CYS A 34 0.94 -16.67 -7.82
CA CYS A 34 0.87 -16.48 -6.37
C CYS A 34 0.85 -17.82 -5.63
N SER A 35 -0.01 -18.75 -6.07
CA SER A 35 -0.09 -20.09 -5.47
C SER A 35 1.23 -20.85 -5.56
N LYS A 36 1.94 -20.78 -6.71
CA LYS A 36 3.26 -21.41 -6.89
C LYS A 36 4.35 -20.83 -5.98
N LEU A 37 4.23 -19.56 -5.62
CA LEU A 37 5.12 -18.87 -4.68
C LEU A 37 4.74 -19.11 -3.21
N ASP A 38 3.73 -19.94 -2.95
CA ASP A 38 3.17 -20.16 -1.62
C ASP A 38 2.65 -18.87 -0.96
N ILE A 39 2.05 -18.00 -1.78
CA ILE A 39 1.34 -16.80 -1.35
C ILE A 39 -0.14 -17.17 -1.28
N ARG A 40 -0.77 -16.99 -0.12
CA ARG A 40 -2.13 -17.48 0.11
C ARG A 40 -3.17 -16.36 0.24
N GLY A 41 -2.82 -15.20 0.76
CA GLY A 41 -3.70 -14.04 0.84
C GLY A 41 -3.72 -13.25 -0.45
N ILE A 42 -4.91 -12.81 -0.89
CA ILE A 42 -5.08 -12.01 -2.12
C ILE A 42 -5.83 -10.73 -1.80
N GLU A 43 -5.22 -9.61 -2.12
CA GLU A 43 -5.85 -8.32 -2.21
C GLU A 43 -6.06 -7.96 -3.69
N ILE A 44 -7.28 -7.56 -4.06
CA ILE A 44 -7.65 -7.28 -5.45
C ILE A 44 -8.05 -5.83 -5.66
N ILE A 45 -7.55 -5.22 -6.76
CA ILE A 45 -7.94 -3.89 -7.18
C ILE A 45 -9.17 -3.99 -8.09
N GLY A 46 -10.34 -3.66 -7.54
CA GLY A 46 -11.61 -3.83 -8.23
C GLY A 46 -11.66 -3.13 -9.59
N ASP A 47 -11.37 -1.85 -9.61
CA ASP A 47 -11.47 -0.99 -10.81
C ASP A 47 -10.54 -1.42 -11.94
N GLN A 48 -9.39 -2.00 -11.61
CA GLN A 48 -8.36 -2.33 -12.60
C GLN A 48 -8.47 -3.76 -13.12
N MET A 49 -8.91 -4.70 -12.28
CA MET A 49 -8.79 -6.13 -12.57
C MET A 49 -10.12 -6.86 -12.69
N ILE A 50 -11.23 -6.25 -12.24
CA ILE A 50 -12.54 -6.88 -12.31
C ILE A 50 -13.34 -6.28 -13.49
N PRO A 51 -13.70 -7.10 -14.51
CA PRO A 51 -14.48 -6.60 -15.63
C PRO A 51 -15.80 -5.97 -15.18
N LYS A 52 -16.11 -4.78 -15.72
CA LYS A 52 -17.32 -4.01 -15.45
C LYS A 52 -17.53 -3.59 -13.99
N TYR A 53 -16.48 -3.57 -13.18
CA TYR A 53 -16.59 -3.03 -11.82
C TYR A 53 -17.27 -1.63 -11.82
N PRO A 54 -18.13 -1.29 -10.87
CA PRO A 54 -18.58 -2.10 -9.74
C PRO A 54 -19.78 -3.03 -10.05
N ASN A 55 -20.20 -3.17 -11.30
CA ASN A 55 -21.34 -4.01 -11.73
C ASN A 55 -20.82 -5.41 -12.12
N ILE A 56 -20.33 -6.14 -11.15
CA ILE A 56 -19.70 -7.44 -11.34
C ILE A 56 -20.76 -8.50 -11.71
N SER A 57 -20.50 -9.31 -12.74
CA SER A 57 -21.41 -10.38 -13.14
C SER A 57 -21.31 -11.60 -12.20
N ASP A 58 -22.42 -12.35 -12.09
CA ASP A 58 -22.44 -13.61 -11.32
C ASP A 58 -21.47 -14.66 -11.90
N GLU A 59 -21.22 -14.62 -13.22
CA GLU A 59 -20.23 -15.47 -13.87
C GLU A 59 -18.81 -15.16 -13.38
N PHE A 60 -18.47 -13.88 -13.21
CA PHE A 60 -17.17 -13.51 -12.66
C PHE A 60 -17.02 -14.00 -11.23
N PHE A 61 -18.02 -13.81 -10.35
CA PHE A 61 -17.97 -14.31 -8.98
C PHE A 61 -17.75 -15.83 -8.93
N LYS A 62 -18.45 -16.56 -9.79
CA LYS A 62 -18.27 -18.02 -9.90
C LYS A 62 -16.84 -18.38 -10.34
N THR A 63 -16.31 -17.67 -11.33
CA THR A 63 -14.94 -17.87 -11.82
C THR A 63 -13.91 -17.54 -10.74
N TRP A 64 -14.09 -16.42 -10.05
CA TRP A 64 -13.25 -15.98 -8.94
C TRP A 64 -13.16 -17.04 -7.83
N HIS A 65 -14.30 -17.49 -7.33
CA HIS A 65 -14.33 -18.53 -6.30
C HIS A 65 -13.72 -19.84 -6.80
N GLY A 66 -13.97 -20.21 -8.05
CA GLY A 66 -13.33 -21.36 -8.66
C GLY A 66 -11.81 -21.26 -8.73
N TRP A 67 -11.25 -20.06 -8.92
CA TRP A 67 -9.79 -19.85 -8.83
C TRP A 67 -9.29 -19.91 -7.39
N MET A 68 -10.02 -19.31 -6.43
CA MET A 68 -9.66 -19.38 -5.01
C MET A 68 -9.56 -20.84 -4.53
N ASP A 69 -10.56 -21.65 -4.85
CA ASP A 69 -10.56 -23.07 -4.53
C ASP A 69 -9.44 -23.83 -5.24
N LYS A 70 -9.30 -23.62 -6.56
CA LYS A 70 -8.32 -24.34 -7.39
C LYS A 70 -6.87 -24.09 -6.97
N PHE A 71 -6.57 -22.84 -6.57
CA PHE A 71 -5.22 -22.40 -6.25
C PHE A 71 -4.97 -22.33 -4.73
N GLU A 72 -5.96 -22.73 -3.91
CA GLU A 72 -5.91 -22.68 -2.44
C GLU A 72 -5.58 -21.27 -1.93
N LEU A 73 -6.26 -20.25 -2.48
CA LEU A 73 -6.08 -18.84 -2.14
C LEU A 73 -7.23 -18.34 -1.27
N THR A 74 -6.95 -17.32 -0.48
CA THR A 74 -7.91 -16.65 0.40
C THR A 74 -8.08 -15.21 -0.04
N PRO A 75 -9.29 -14.75 -0.44
CA PRO A 75 -9.56 -13.34 -0.60
C PRO A 75 -9.40 -12.61 0.74
N VAL A 76 -8.60 -11.57 0.78
CA VAL A 76 -8.31 -10.82 2.00
C VAL A 76 -8.93 -9.44 1.93
N CYS A 77 -8.54 -8.67 0.93
CA CYS A 77 -8.85 -7.26 0.81
C CYS A 77 -9.34 -6.90 -0.60
N LEU A 78 -10.27 -5.96 -0.66
CA LEU A 78 -10.67 -5.26 -1.87
C LEU A 78 -10.15 -3.82 -1.78
N ASP A 79 -9.31 -3.44 -2.73
CA ASP A 79 -8.92 -2.05 -2.92
C ASP A 79 -10.06 -1.24 -3.49
N MET A 80 -10.43 -0.17 -2.81
CA MET A 80 -11.48 0.73 -3.21
C MET A 80 -10.91 2.12 -3.55
N PHE A 81 -11.34 2.64 -4.68
CA PHE A 81 -11.07 4.01 -5.12
C PHE A 81 -12.38 4.78 -5.22
N LEU A 82 -12.52 5.84 -4.43
CA LEU A 82 -13.68 6.73 -4.53
C LEU A 82 -13.39 7.86 -5.52
N ASP A 83 -13.92 7.73 -6.76
CA ASP A 83 -13.78 8.78 -7.78
C ASP A 83 -14.76 9.92 -7.54
N TRP A 84 -14.32 10.94 -6.80
CA TRP A 84 -15.10 12.14 -6.51
C TRP A 84 -15.52 12.92 -7.74
N ASN A 85 -14.76 12.82 -8.82
CA ASN A 85 -14.94 13.56 -10.07
C ASN A 85 -15.67 12.77 -11.16
N LYS A 86 -16.34 11.70 -10.79
CA LYS A 86 -17.09 10.81 -11.69
C LYS A 86 -18.08 11.53 -12.62
N TYR A 87 -18.62 12.67 -12.18
CA TYR A 87 -19.61 13.42 -12.92
C TYR A 87 -19.02 14.66 -13.58
N LYS A 88 -19.38 14.91 -14.86
CA LYS A 88 -18.93 16.11 -15.55
C LYS A 88 -19.50 17.37 -14.89
N GLY A 89 -18.61 18.28 -14.50
CA GLY A 89 -18.97 19.61 -13.98
C GLY A 89 -19.40 19.67 -12.52
N ARG A 90 -19.34 18.56 -11.78
CA ARG A 90 -19.56 18.54 -10.33
C ARG A 90 -18.87 17.35 -9.68
N VAL A 91 -18.63 17.46 -8.38
CA VAL A 91 -18.21 16.35 -7.54
C VAL A 91 -19.42 15.49 -7.10
N MET A 92 -19.16 14.30 -6.60
CA MET A 92 -20.18 13.46 -5.99
C MET A 92 -20.77 14.11 -4.75
N THR A 93 -22.08 14.01 -4.56
CA THR A 93 -22.73 14.36 -3.29
C THR A 93 -22.37 13.35 -2.20
N PHE A 94 -22.63 13.68 -0.94
CA PHE A 94 -22.40 12.76 0.17
C PHE A 94 -23.19 11.44 -0.01
N ASP A 95 -24.47 11.53 -0.38
CA ASP A 95 -25.32 10.35 -0.57
C ASP A 95 -24.84 9.47 -1.74
N GLU A 96 -24.37 10.08 -2.83
CA GLU A 96 -23.77 9.33 -3.97
C GLU A 96 -22.50 8.59 -3.55
N ARG A 97 -21.69 9.18 -2.65
CA ARG A 97 -20.50 8.52 -2.06
C ARG A 97 -20.90 7.35 -1.17
N VAL A 98 -21.90 7.54 -0.31
CA VAL A 98 -22.48 6.46 0.52
C VAL A 98 -22.97 5.31 -0.35
N GLU A 99 -23.71 5.62 -1.45
CA GLU A 99 -24.20 4.60 -2.38
C GLU A 99 -23.04 3.86 -3.08
N SER A 100 -22.01 4.58 -3.51
CA SER A 100 -20.85 3.99 -4.18
C SER A 100 -20.12 3.00 -3.27
N VAL A 101 -19.73 3.46 -2.07
CA VAL A 101 -18.99 2.60 -1.11
C VAL A 101 -19.87 1.46 -0.58
N THR A 102 -21.18 1.67 -0.46
CA THR A 102 -22.11 0.57 -0.14
C THR A 102 -22.03 -0.57 -1.16
N ARG A 103 -21.94 -0.25 -2.45
CA ARG A 103 -21.76 -1.28 -3.50
C ARG A 103 -20.43 -1.99 -3.37
N ASP A 104 -19.37 -1.26 -3.02
CA ASP A 104 -18.06 -1.84 -2.82
C ASP A 104 -18.02 -2.78 -1.62
N ILE A 105 -18.70 -2.44 -0.52
CA ILE A 105 -18.88 -3.32 0.64
C ILE A 105 -19.59 -4.62 0.24
N VAL A 106 -20.67 -4.52 -0.53
CA VAL A 106 -21.41 -5.70 -1.02
C VAL A 106 -20.54 -6.54 -1.95
N ASN A 107 -19.77 -5.92 -2.84
CA ASN A 107 -18.86 -6.60 -3.74
C ASN A 107 -17.73 -7.30 -2.98
N ALA A 108 -17.12 -6.64 -1.99
CA ALA A 108 -16.09 -7.25 -1.13
C ALA A 108 -16.62 -8.52 -0.45
N ASN A 109 -17.79 -8.43 0.17
CA ASN A 109 -18.44 -9.61 0.79
C ASN A 109 -18.68 -10.72 -0.22
N ARG A 110 -19.17 -10.41 -1.43
CA ARG A 110 -19.41 -11.39 -2.50
C ARG A 110 -18.13 -12.00 -3.06
N LEU A 111 -17.02 -11.26 -3.05
CA LEU A 111 -15.68 -11.77 -3.40
C LEU A 111 -15.07 -12.64 -2.29
N GLY A 112 -15.62 -12.58 -1.09
CA GLY A 112 -15.08 -13.26 0.09
C GLY A 112 -14.04 -12.44 0.84
N CYS A 113 -13.82 -11.16 0.48
CA CYS A 113 -12.94 -10.24 1.19
C CYS A 113 -13.60 -9.77 2.49
N THR A 114 -12.83 -9.74 3.56
CA THR A 114 -13.28 -9.27 4.88
C THR A 114 -12.80 -7.86 5.20
N ILE A 115 -11.96 -7.30 4.36
CA ILE A 115 -11.40 -5.96 4.47
C ILE A 115 -11.64 -5.21 3.17
N ILE A 116 -11.95 -3.93 3.27
CA ILE A 116 -11.80 -2.95 2.18
C ILE A 116 -10.69 -1.99 2.60
N ARG A 117 -9.67 -1.86 1.77
CA ARG A 117 -8.72 -0.77 1.89
C ARG A 117 -9.36 0.50 1.33
N VAL A 118 -9.50 1.48 2.19
CA VAL A 118 -10.08 2.78 1.89
C VAL A 118 -8.97 3.78 1.67
N ILE A 119 -8.99 4.47 0.55
CA ILE A 119 -8.01 5.54 0.25
C ILE A 119 -8.16 6.70 1.24
N HIS A 120 -7.08 7.40 1.51
CA HIS A 120 -6.92 8.48 2.49
C HIS A 120 -7.84 9.70 2.29
N ASP A 121 -8.49 9.85 1.15
CA ASP A 121 -9.39 10.99 0.84
C ASP A 121 -10.83 10.80 1.35
N VAL A 122 -11.10 9.81 2.19
CA VAL A 122 -12.43 9.53 2.72
C VAL A 122 -12.60 10.16 4.10
N GLU A 123 -13.65 10.99 4.24
CA GLU A 123 -13.91 11.69 5.48
C GLU A 123 -14.42 10.75 6.58
N PRO A 124 -14.12 11.02 7.87
CA PRO A 124 -14.62 10.25 9.00
C PRO A 124 -16.14 10.05 9.01
N ASP A 125 -16.90 11.09 8.67
CA ASP A 125 -18.38 11.05 8.66
C ASP A 125 -18.92 10.03 7.64
N LEU A 126 -18.22 9.86 6.50
CA LEU A 126 -18.60 8.86 5.51
C LEU A 126 -18.37 7.43 6.04
N LEU A 127 -17.24 7.19 6.70
CA LEU A 127 -16.95 5.90 7.32
C LEU A 127 -17.98 5.54 8.39
N GLU A 128 -18.32 6.50 9.27
CA GLU A 128 -19.32 6.30 10.32
C GLU A 128 -20.71 6.01 9.73
N LYS A 129 -21.08 6.71 8.66
CA LYS A 129 -22.36 6.49 7.95
C LYS A 129 -22.46 5.10 7.32
N LEU A 130 -21.35 4.50 6.92
CA LEU A 130 -21.27 3.20 6.28
C LEU A 130 -21.23 2.02 7.26
N LEU A 131 -20.98 2.26 8.55
CA LEU A 131 -20.85 1.20 9.57
C LEU A 131 -21.99 0.19 9.56
N PRO A 132 -23.29 0.57 9.53
CA PRO A 132 -24.36 -0.42 9.55
C PRO A 132 -24.32 -1.37 8.36
N VAL A 133 -23.80 -0.91 7.20
CA VAL A 133 -23.62 -1.75 6.02
C VAL A 133 -22.40 -2.64 6.17
N ALA A 134 -21.28 -2.10 6.65
CA ALA A 134 -20.06 -2.84 6.92
C ALA A 134 -20.29 -4.00 7.90
N GLU A 135 -20.96 -3.72 9.02
CA GLU A 135 -21.35 -4.72 10.03
C GLU A 135 -22.27 -5.80 9.44
N LYS A 136 -23.31 -5.39 8.72
CA LYS A 136 -24.25 -6.32 8.07
C LYS A 136 -23.55 -7.31 7.13
N HIS A 137 -22.53 -6.86 6.43
CA HIS A 137 -21.79 -7.66 5.44
C HIS A 137 -20.49 -8.27 6.00
N ASN A 138 -20.19 -8.06 7.29
CA ASN A 138 -18.95 -8.53 7.93
C ASN A 138 -17.69 -8.09 7.15
N VAL A 139 -17.64 -6.81 6.79
CA VAL A 139 -16.52 -6.20 6.05
C VAL A 139 -15.97 -5.04 6.87
N THR A 140 -14.67 -5.03 7.10
CA THR A 140 -13.96 -3.96 7.82
C THR A 140 -13.53 -2.87 6.83
N LEU A 141 -13.83 -1.61 7.17
CA LEU A 141 -13.33 -0.45 6.44
C LEU A 141 -12.00 -0.03 7.07
N ALA A 142 -10.92 -0.27 6.37
CA ALA A 142 -9.56 0.01 6.84
C ALA A 142 -8.94 1.15 6.03
N LEU A 143 -8.86 2.35 6.64
CA LEU A 143 -8.25 3.50 5.98
C LEU A 143 -6.76 3.28 5.83
N GLU A 144 -6.24 3.57 4.64
CA GLU A 144 -4.81 3.46 4.38
C GLU A 144 -4.05 4.64 4.98
N VAL A 145 -3.05 4.34 5.80
CA VAL A 145 -2.03 5.29 6.26
C VAL A 145 -0.84 5.18 5.31
N HIS A 146 -0.70 6.14 4.43
CA HIS A 146 0.29 6.18 3.35
C HIS A 146 1.11 7.47 3.42
N ALA A 147 2.40 7.39 3.09
CA ALA A 147 3.27 8.56 3.02
C ALA A 147 2.69 9.65 2.06
N PRO A 148 2.75 10.94 2.42
CA PRO A 148 3.55 11.54 3.50
C PRO A 148 2.87 11.54 4.88
N SER A 149 1.65 11.03 5.01
CA SER A 149 1.00 10.87 6.32
C SER A 149 1.56 9.71 7.12
N ASP A 150 1.44 9.78 8.44
CA ASP A 150 1.71 8.69 9.36
C ASP A 150 0.66 8.67 10.48
N LEU A 151 0.80 7.77 11.45
CA LEU A 151 -0.18 7.62 12.54
C LEU A 151 -0.30 8.87 13.45
N ASP A 152 0.67 9.77 13.43
CA ASP A 152 0.65 11.02 14.21
C ASP A 152 0.11 12.20 13.40
N SER A 153 -0.23 12.00 12.13
CA SER A 153 -0.78 13.05 11.24
C SER A 153 -2.20 13.45 11.64
N PRO A 154 -2.63 14.68 11.35
CA PRO A 154 -3.89 15.23 11.88
C PRO A 154 -5.16 14.47 11.48
N LEU A 155 -5.20 13.88 10.27
CA LEU A 155 -6.35 13.07 9.84
C LEU A 155 -6.43 11.78 10.61
N GLU A 156 -5.31 11.07 10.72
CA GLU A 156 -5.18 9.79 11.40
C GLU A 156 -5.52 9.92 12.88
N GLN A 157 -5.09 10.99 13.53
CA GLN A 157 -5.46 11.27 14.93
C GLN A 157 -6.97 11.50 15.11
N ARG A 158 -7.63 12.22 14.21
CA ARG A 158 -9.11 12.37 14.24
C ARG A 158 -9.82 11.02 14.02
N LEU A 159 -9.28 10.16 13.16
CA LEU A 159 -9.81 8.82 12.96
C LEU A 159 -9.63 7.95 14.19
N ILE A 160 -8.49 8.02 14.87
CA ILE A 160 -8.25 7.31 16.13
C ILE A 160 -9.27 7.76 17.18
N GLU A 161 -9.51 9.07 17.33
CA GLU A 161 -10.55 9.61 18.24
C GLU A 161 -11.95 9.03 17.89
N MET A 162 -12.26 8.94 16.60
CA MET A 162 -13.52 8.32 16.14
C MET A 162 -13.56 6.83 16.48
N PHE A 163 -12.49 6.07 16.21
CA PHE A 163 -12.43 4.62 16.53
C PHE A 163 -12.59 4.36 18.02
N GLU A 164 -11.97 5.18 18.89
CA GLU A 164 -12.12 5.10 20.34
C GLU A 164 -13.54 5.41 20.80
N ARG A 165 -14.24 6.34 20.16
CA ARG A 165 -15.62 6.69 20.45
C ARG A 165 -16.62 5.62 20.01
N VAL A 166 -16.43 5.10 18.79
CA VAL A 166 -17.39 4.17 18.17
C VAL A 166 -17.17 2.73 18.64
N GLN A 167 -15.95 2.33 18.93
CA GLN A 167 -15.57 1.00 19.49
C GLN A 167 -16.12 -0.18 18.69
N THR A 168 -15.97 -0.15 17.35
CA THR A 168 -16.38 -1.24 16.47
C THR A 168 -15.17 -2.02 15.92
N PRO A 169 -15.27 -3.32 15.66
CA PRO A 169 -14.23 -4.07 14.97
C PRO A 169 -14.18 -3.77 13.46
N TYR A 170 -15.20 -3.12 12.89
CA TYR A 170 -15.36 -2.89 11.46
C TYR A 170 -14.74 -1.59 10.95
N LEU A 171 -13.98 -0.91 11.80
CA LEU A 171 -13.13 0.24 11.43
C LEU A 171 -11.69 -0.01 11.84
N GLY A 172 -10.76 0.58 11.09
CA GLY A 172 -9.35 0.56 11.43
C GLY A 172 -8.46 1.08 10.31
N PHE A 173 -7.19 0.73 10.40
CA PHE A 173 -6.17 1.15 9.45
C PHE A 173 -5.62 -0.03 8.64
N THR A 174 -5.32 0.24 7.38
CA THR A 174 -4.31 -0.44 6.58
C THR A 174 -3.04 0.40 6.66
N ILE A 175 -1.95 -0.17 7.13
CA ILE A 175 -0.67 0.53 7.20
C ILE A 175 0.17 0.19 5.98
N ASP A 176 0.47 1.19 5.17
CA ASP A 176 1.46 1.06 4.10
C ASP A 176 2.87 1.19 4.68
N LEU A 177 3.70 0.15 4.54
CA LEU A 177 5.05 0.14 5.08
C LEU A 177 5.99 1.15 4.40
N GLY A 178 5.56 1.80 3.32
CA GLY A 178 6.24 2.95 2.72
C GLY A 178 6.41 4.15 3.66
N ILE A 179 5.60 4.25 4.74
CA ILE A 179 5.81 5.26 5.79
C ILE A 179 7.08 5.02 6.64
N TYR A 180 7.75 3.88 6.44
CA TYR A 180 9.01 3.54 7.10
C TYR A 180 10.19 3.52 6.12
N CYS A 181 10.13 4.30 5.06
CA CYS A 181 11.16 4.36 4.04
C CYS A 181 12.43 5.04 4.62
N LYS A 182 13.41 4.23 5.00
CA LYS A 182 14.65 4.69 5.67
C LYS A 182 15.68 5.25 4.69
N ARG A 183 15.62 4.80 3.43
CA ARG A 183 16.49 5.25 2.35
C ARG A 183 15.66 5.59 1.14
N LEU A 184 16.06 6.64 0.41
CA LEU A 184 15.42 6.95 -0.87
C LEU A 184 15.57 5.76 -1.83
N PRO A 185 14.48 5.22 -2.42
CA PRO A 185 14.58 4.06 -3.28
C PRO A 185 15.52 4.32 -4.46
N ARG A 186 16.54 3.47 -4.61
CA ARG A 186 17.54 3.68 -5.67
C ARG A 186 16.94 3.56 -7.07
N VAL A 187 15.93 2.72 -7.28
CA VAL A 187 15.23 2.60 -8.57
C VAL A 187 14.61 3.92 -8.99
N VAL A 188 14.14 4.74 -8.06
CA VAL A 188 13.63 6.10 -8.31
C VAL A 188 14.78 7.01 -8.71
N THR A 189 15.86 7.05 -7.94
CA THR A 189 17.04 7.86 -8.22
C THR A 189 17.69 7.48 -9.56
N GLU A 190 17.83 6.18 -9.83
CA GLU A 190 18.37 5.66 -11.09
C GLU A 190 17.50 6.03 -12.29
N ARG A 191 16.18 6.05 -12.15
CA ARG A 191 15.25 6.52 -13.18
C ARG A 191 15.56 7.97 -13.56
N TYR A 192 15.74 8.86 -12.59
CA TYR A 192 16.04 10.27 -12.85
C TYR A 192 17.44 10.47 -13.42
N LEU A 193 18.42 9.65 -13.02
CA LEU A 193 19.74 9.64 -13.66
C LEU A 193 19.63 9.26 -15.14
N ARG A 194 18.85 8.24 -15.49
CA ARG A 194 18.57 7.88 -16.90
C ARG A 194 17.86 8.98 -17.65
N GLU A 195 17.03 9.76 -17.00
CA GLU A 195 16.37 10.95 -17.58
C GLU A 195 17.28 12.19 -17.63
N GLY A 196 18.54 12.04 -17.21
CA GLY A 196 19.59 13.05 -17.34
C GLY A 196 19.68 14.03 -16.17
N MET A 197 19.25 13.63 -14.96
CA MET A 197 19.62 14.35 -13.74
C MET A 197 21.14 14.32 -13.55
N ALA A 198 21.72 15.43 -13.07
CA ALA A 198 23.13 15.47 -12.76
C ALA A 198 23.47 14.51 -11.60
N PRO A 199 24.48 13.63 -11.73
CA PRO A 199 24.84 12.67 -10.67
C PRO A 199 25.11 13.33 -9.31
N ALA A 200 25.74 14.50 -9.29
CA ALA A 200 26.01 15.25 -8.06
C ALA A 200 24.73 15.74 -7.37
N LEU A 201 23.67 16.06 -8.13
CA LEU A 201 22.37 16.44 -7.58
C LEU A 201 21.65 15.21 -7.01
N ALA A 202 21.66 14.09 -7.73
CA ALA A 202 21.07 12.82 -7.25
C ALA A 202 21.75 12.36 -5.96
N GLN A 203 23.08 12.42 -5.89
CA GLN A 203 23.83 12.07 -4.69
C GLN A 203 23.47 13.00 -3.51
N TRP A 204 23.40 14.33 -3.77
CA TRP A 204 23.00 15.26 -2.71
C TRP A 204 21.58 14.96 -2.19
N LEU A 205 20.61 14.66 -3.06
CA LEU A 205 19.25 14.32 -2.65
C LEU A 205 19.24 13.07 -1.77
N THR A 206 19.97 12.03 -2.17
CA THR A 206 20.08 10.79 -1.42
C THR A 206 20.73 11.03 -0.05
N ASP A 207 21.85 11.75 0.00
CA ASP A 207 22.56 12.04 1.25
C ASP A 207 21.72 12.91 2.19
N ALA A 208 21.00 13.89 1.65
CA ALA A 208 20.13 14.77 2.44
C ALA A 208 18.89 14.00 2.98
N TYR A 209 18.35 13.08 2.19
CA TYR A 209 17.26 12.19 2.63
C TYR A 209 17.74 11.28 3.76
N ASP A 210 18.84 10.57 3.60
CA ASP A 210 19.39 9.64 4.60
C ASP A 210 19.70 10.34 5.93
N LYS A 211 20.03 11.65 5.89
CA LYS A 211 20.26 12.48 7.07
C LYS A 211 19.00 13.17 7.59
N GLN A 212 17.86 13.01 6.91
CA GLN A 212 16.61 13.73 7.18
C GLN A 212 16.79 15.27 7.20
N GLU A 213 17.59 15.79 6.28
CA GLU A 213 17.87 17.20 6.11
C GLU A 213 17.04 17.88 4.99
N LEU A 214 16.21 17.10 4.27
CA LEU A 214 15.32 17.66 3.25
C LEU A 214 14.21 18.47 3.92
N PRO A 215 13.90 19.69 3.40
CA PRO A 215 12.78 20.47 3.91
C PRO A 215 11.47 19.70 3.74
N HIS A 216 10.65 19.65 4.77
CA HIS A 216 9.30 19.14 4.66
C HIS A 216 8.37 20.17 4.00
N ALA A 217 7.31 19.69 3.32
CA ALA A 217 6.32 20.57 2.69
C ALA A 217 5.70 21.59 3.69
N GLU A 218 5.62 21.22 4.97
CA GLU A 218 5.16 22.08 6.05
C GLU A 218 6.09 23.28 6.37
N ASP A 219 7.35 23.21 5.93
CA ASP A 219 8.34 24.28 6.11
C ASP A 219 8.27 25.38 5.05
N GLU A 220 7.52 25.12 3.96
CA GLU A 220 7.36 26.10 2.87
C GLU A 220 6.70 27.39 3.42
N GLY A 221 7.29 28.51 3.11
CA GLY A 221 6.82 29.83 3.57
C GLY A 221 7.23 30.25 4.99
N LYS A 222 7.98 29.42 5.73
CA LYS A 222 8.47 29.76 7.08
C LYS A 222 9.89 30.40 7.08
N GLY A 223 10.29 31.01 5.95
CA GLY A 223 11.58 31.69 5.83
C GLY A 223 12.79 30.77 5.56
N LYS A 224 12.53 29.48 5.29
CA LYS A 224 13.52 28.53 4.78
C LYS A 224 13.45 28.46 3.26
N GLU A 225 14.58 28.16 2.60
CA GLU A 225 14.57 27.86 1.17
C GLU A 225 13.68 26.63 0.90
N SER A 226 12.81 26.73 -0.09
CA SER A 226 12.01 25.59 -0.55
C SER A 226 12.90 24.50 -1.19
N LEU A 227 12.40 23.27 -1.21
CA LEU A 227 13.12 22.19 -1.86
C LEU A 227 13.36 22.48 -3.35
N ALA A 228 12.39 23.11 -4.04
CA ALA A 228 12.52 23.53 -5.42
C ALA A 228 13.68 24.53 -5.61
N GLU A 229 13.77 25.55 -4.75
CA GLU A 229 14.87 26.54 -4.78
C GLU A 229 16.22 25.88 -4.54
N LEU A 230 16.30 24.95 -3.58
CA LEU A 230 17.52 24.20 -3.30
C LEU A 230 17.98 23.34 -4.47
N VAL A 231 17.05 22.72 -5.20
CA VAL A 231 17.33 21.92 -6.41
C VAL A 231 17.86 22.83 -7.54
N ILE A 232 17.16 23.94 -7.82
CA ILE A 232 17.56 24.90 -8.86
C ILE A 232 18.94 25.52 -8.57
N LYS A 233 19.17 25.92 -7.32
CA LYS A 233 20.46 26.47 -6.87
C LYS A 233 21.65 25.53 -7.08
N ARG A 234 21.38 24.20 -7.09
CA ARG A 234 22.36 23.14 -7.38
C ARG A 234 22.42 22.75 -8.85
N GLY A 235 21.81 23.55 -9.74
CA GLY A 235 21.82 23.31 -11.18
C GLY A 235 20.82 22.27 -11.67
N GLY A 236 19.86 21.89 -10.83
CA GLY A 236 18.74 21.04 -11.23
C GLY A 236 17.77 21.78 -12.16
N ARG A 237 17.00 21.00 -12.91
CA ARG A 237 15.96 21.49 -13.83
C ARG A 237 14.59 21.33 -13.16
N GLU A 238 13.57 21.91 -13.76
CA GLU A 238 12.20 21.80 -13.29
C GLU A 238 11.76 20.33 -13.08
N LYS A 239 12.11 19.43 -14.00
CA LYS A 239 11.81 18.00 -13.84
C LYS A 239 12.55 17.32 -12.68
N ASP A 240 13.70 17.84 -12.29
CA ASP A 240 14.49 17.28 -11.19
C ASP A 240 13.88 17.63 -9.83
N ILE A 241 13.03 18.67 -9.78
CA ILE A 241 12.25 19.06 -8.62
C ILE A 241 11.27 17.95 -8.24
N TYR A 242 10.70 17.24 -9.23
CA TYR A 242 9.75 16.15 -8.95
C TYR A 242 10.38 15.02 -8.13
N LEU A 243 11.61 14.59 -8.44
CA LEU A 243 12.31 13.61 -7.59
C LEU A 243 12.52 14.13 -6.17
N ALA A 244 12.87 15.41 -6.05
CA ALA A 244 13.06 16.02 -4.74
C ALA A 244 11.75 15.98 -3.92
N TYR A 245 10.60 16.28 -4.54
CA TYR A 245 9.31 16.14 -3.88
C TYR A 245 8.97 14.68 -3.56
N MET A 246 9.31 13.74 -4.43
CA MET A 246 9.16 12.31 -4.11
C MET A 246 9.96 11.92 -2.86
N GLY A 247 11.17 12.47 -2.70
CA GLY A 247 11.98 12.27 -1.51
C GLY A 247 11.32 12.85 -0.23
N THR A 248 10.57 13.94 -0.33
CA THR A 248 9.84 14.51 0.82
C THR A 248 8.50 13.84 1.12
N HIS A 249 7.92 13.14 0.14
CA HIS A 249 6.73 12.32 0.34
C HIS A 249 7.06 10.94 0.93
N MET A 250 8.29 10.47 0.75
CA MET A 250 8.77 9.29 1.45
C MET A 250 9.22 9.71 2.85
N ILE A 251 8.69 9.07 3.87
CA ILE A 251 8.98 9.41 5.26
C ILE A 251 9.57 8.20 6.00
N TYR A 252 10.28 8.46 7.08
CA TYR A 252 10.73 7.45 8.03
C TYR A 252 10.13 7.70 9.40
N SER A 253 8.96 7.10 9.62
CA SER A 253 8.30 7.11 10.93
C SER A 253 8.91 6.05 11.85
N ASN A 254 8.79 6.24 13.16
CA ASN A 254 9.26 5.26 14.13
C ASN A 254 8.32 4.03 14.17
N PRO A 255 8.78 2.83 13.77
CA PRO A 255 7.92 1.63 13.77
C PRO A 255 7.31 1.29 15.13
N ARG A 256 7.95 1.67 16.23
CA ARG A 256 7.41 1.41 17.57
C ARG A 256 6.10 2.13 17.88
N ARG A 257 5.76 3.21 17.11
CA ARG A 257 4.45 3.87 17.22
C ARG A 257 3.28 2.94 16.86
N LEU A 258 3.53 1.87 16.09
CA LEU A 258 2.52 0.84 15.81
C LEU A 258 1.96 0.19 17.09
N LEU A 259 2.77 0.06 18.13
CA LEU A 259 2.34 -0.56 19.40
C LEU A 259 1.23 0.23 20.10
N ASP A 260 1.24 1.56 19.99
CA ASP A 260 0.24 2.43 20.61
C ASP A 260 -1.14 2.26 19.95
N TYR A 261 -1.16 1.85 18.69
CA TYR A 261 -2.37 1.81 17.85
C TYR A 261 -2.69 0.41 17.32
N MET A 262 -1.99 -0.64 17.77
CA MET A 262 -2.09 -2.01 17.21
C MET A 262 -3.54 -2.54 17.17
N LYS A 263 -4.37 -2.20 18.15
CA LYS A 263 -5.78 -2.61 18.19
C LYS A 263 -6.63 -2.07 17.04
N HIS A 264 -6.20 -0.95 16.43
CA HIS A 264 -6.87 -0.32 15.30
C HIS A 264 -6.31 -0.77 13.94
N ILE A 265 -5.19 -1.49 13.92
CA ILE A 265 -4.56 -1.94 12.69
C ILE A 265 -5.21 -3.27 12.26
N LYS A 266 -5.69 -3.31 11.02
CA LYS A 266 -6.41 -4.45 10.45
C LYS A 266 -5.62 -5.15 9.36
N HIS A 267 -4.77 -4.41 8.66
CA HIS A 267 -4.07 -4.88 7.47
C HIS A 267 -2.75 -4.13 7.28
N PHE A 268 -1.83 -4.73 6.53
CA PHE A 268 -0.59 -4.08 6.11
C PHE A 268 -0.37 -4.23 4.62
N HIS A 269 -0.06 -3.11 3.95
CA HIS A 269 0.62 -3.15 2.67
C HIS A 269 2.12 -3.34 2.91
N GLY A 270 2.60 -4.51 2.55
CA GLY A 270 4.02 -4.83 2.55
C GLY A 270 4.71 -4.16 1.37
N LYS A 271 4.74 -2.81 1.38
CA LYS A 271 5.36 -1.98 0.34
C LYS A 271 6.82 -2.32 0.17
N PHE A 272 7.26 -2.43 -1.09
CA PHE A 272 8.68 -2.49 -1.42
C PHE A 272 8.94 -1.96 -2.82
N TYR A 273 10.15 -1.41 -2.99
CA TYR A 273 10.58 -0.82 -4.25
C TYR A 273 11.58 -1.71 -4.98
N GLU A 274 12.44 -2.41 -4.25
CA GLU A 274 13.42 -3.30 -4.83
C GLU A 274 13.88 -4.37 -3.85
N MET A 275 13.66 -5.61 -4.24
CA MET A 275 14.26 -6.75 -3.55
C MET A 275 15.62 -7.09 -4.17
N LEU A 276 16.67 -7.01 -3.37
CA LEU A 276 18.03 -7.34 -3.79
C LEU A 276 18.20 -8.85 -4.02
N PRO A 277 19.29 -9.28 -4.72
CA PRO A 277 19.54 -10.71 -4.96
C PRO A 277 19.68 -11.57 -3.70
N ASP A 278 20.07 -10.98 -2.57
CA ASP A 278 20.16 -11.62 -1.27
C ASP A 278 18.82 -11.65 -0.50
N CYS A 279 17.72 -11.27 -1.17
CA CYS A 279 16.39 -11.18 -0.61
C CYS A 279 16.23 -10.15 0.52
N THR A 280 17.03 -9.08 0.54
CA THR A 280 16.80 -7.91 1.39
C THR A 280 16.07 -6.81 0.62
N GLU A 281 15.26 -6.00 1.32
CA GLU A 281 14.65 -4.79 0.76
C GLU A 281 15.60 -3.61 0.98
N TYR A 282 15.78 -2.79 -0.08
CA TYR A 282 16.78 -1.72 -0.04
C TYR A 282 16.36 -0.52 0.82
N SER A 283 15.09 -0.15 0.80
CA SER A 283 14.60 1.15 1.32
C SER A 283 13.89 1.03 2.66
N ILE A 284 13.13 -0.04 2.87
CA ILE A 284 12.23 -0.25 4.00
C ILE A 284 12.81 -1.32 4.94
N PRO A 285 13.07 -0.99 6.23
CA PRO A 285 13.75 -1.89 7.16
C PRO A 285 12.77 -2.92 7.76
N TYR A 286 12.45 -3.95 7.00
CA TYR A 286 11.56 -5.03 7.42
C TYR A 286 12.01 -5.74 8.70
N ASP A 287 13.32 -5.84 8.90
CA ASP A 287 13.96 -6.40 10.09
C ASP A 287 13.76 -5.56 11.38
N GLU A 288 13.46 -4.26 11.23
CA GLU A 288 13.05 -3.38 12.33
C GLU A 288 11.53 -3.43 12.56
N ILE A 289 10.73 -3.60 11.49
CA ILE A 289 9.26 -3.50 11.53
C ILE A 289 8.61 -4.81 11.99
N VAL A 290 8.97 -5.95 11.37
CA VAL A 290 8.29 -7.23 11.63
C VAL A 290 8.36 -7.65 13.10
N PRO A 291 9.49 -7.47 13.82
CA PRO A 291 9.53 -7.73 15.26
C PRO A 291 8.54 -6.88 16.07
N VAL A 292 8.29 -5.64 15.67
CA VAL A 292 7.31 -4.76 16.34
C VAL A 292 5.89 -5.29 16.13
N LEU A 293 5.56 -5.79 14.93
CA LEU A 293 4.25 -6.41 14.66
C LEU A 293 4.04 -7.66 15.51
N GLN A 294 5.08 -8.47 15.67
CA GLN A 294 5.06 -9.66 16.53
C GLN A 294 4.92 -9.29 18.01
N GLU A 295 5.67 -8.29 18.51
CA GLU A 295 5.56 -7.75 19.86
C GLU A 295 4.15 -7.22 20.14
N GLY A 296 3.55 -6.51 19.19
CA GLY A 296 2.20 -5.96 19.27
C GLY A 296 1.08 -7.00 19.14
N GLY A 297 1.42 -8.26 18.84
CA GLY A 297 0.45 -9.34 18.71
C GLY A 297 -0.42 -9.26 17.46
N PHE A 298 0.04 -8.62 16.38
CA PHE A 298 -0.67 -8.58 15.12
C PHE A 298 -0.89 -9.99 14.55
N SER A 299 -2.08 -10.25 14.00
CA SER A 299 -2.47 -11.57 13.48
C SER A 299 -3.17 -11.52 12.11
N GLY A 300 -3.06 -10.40 11.42
CA GLY A 300 -3.62 -10.20 10.09
C GLY A 300 -2.67 -10.61 8.96
N TYR A 301 -2.89 -10.02 7.79
CA TYR A 301 -2.04 -10.22 6.61
C TYR A 301 -1.08 -9.05 6.43
N ILE A 302 0.11 -9.37 5.92
CA ILE A 302 1.01 -8.43 5.24
C ILE A 302 0.92 -8.79 3.76
N ASP A 303 0.24 -7.96 2.98
CA ASP A 303 0.10 -8.15 1.55
C ASP A 303 1.21 -7.41 0.83
N SER A 304 2.09 -8.16 0.17
CA SER A 304 3.23 -7.63 -0.57
C SER A 304 2.76 -6.69 -1.66
N GLU A 305 3.30 -5.47 -1.68
CA GLU A 305 2.96 -4.44 -2.65
C GLU A 305 4.21 -3.92 -3.36
N TYR A 306 4.49 -4.47 -4.55
CA TYR A 306 5.64 -4.07 -5.36
C TYR A 306 5.36 -2.80 -6.14
N GLU A 307 6.09 -1.74 -5.86
CA GLU A 307 5.93 -0.44 -6.53
C GLU A 307 7.16 0.00 -7.34
N GLY A 308 8.22 -0.79 -7.36
CA GLY A 308 9.42 -0.50 -8.14
C GLY A 308 9.25 -0.61 -9.65
N ASN A 309 8.25 -1.37 -10.12
CA ASN A 309 7.98 -1.62 -11.54
C ASN A 309 7.90 -0.35 -12.37
N ARG A 310 7.16 0.67 -11.92
CA ARG A 310 6.97 1.94 -12.61
C ARG A 310 8.25 2.78 -12.77
N TRP A 311 9.28 2.46 -12.01
CA TRP A 311 10.55 3.18 -12.04
C TRP A 311 11.61 2.54 -12.93
N ILE A 312 11.40 1.28 -13.33
CA ILE A 312 12.37 0.53 -14.14
C ILE A 312 11.89 0.19 -15.56
N HIS A 313 10.58 0.26 -15.82
CA HIS A 313 9.98 -0.18 -17.09
C HIS A 313 10.45 0.61 -18.33
N ASP A 314 11.09 1.77 -18.14
CA ASP A 314 11.68 2.57 -19.21
C ASP A 314 12.94 1.95 -19.81
N ALA A 315 13.66 1.13 -19.04
CA ALA A 315 14.98 0.62 -19.41
C ALA A 315 15.13 -0.89 -19.20
N PHE A 316 14.27 -1.50 -18.36
CA PHE A 316 14.37 -2.91 -18.00
C PHE A 316 13.02 -3.59 -18.10
N GLU A 317 13.05 -4.90 -18.35
CA GLU A 317 11.86 -5.71 -18.24
C GLU A 317 11.49 -5.89 -16.77
N VAL A 318 10.20 -5.68 -16.46
CA VAL A 318 9.67 -5.88 -15.11
C VAL A 318 9.42 -7.37 -14.88
N ASP A 319 9.94 -7.90 -13.79
CA ASP A 319 9.70 -9.27 -13.30
C ASP A 319 9.14 -9.22 -11.88
N SER A 320 7.84 -8.93 -11.79
CA SER A 320 7.13 -8.86 -10.51
C SER A 320 7.11 -10.22 -9.79
N VAL A 321 7.12 -11.32 -10.53
CA VAL A 321 7.13 -12.68 -9.95
C VAL A 321 8.41 -12.91 -9.16
N GLU A 322 9.58 -12.58 -9.72
CA GLU A 322 10.85 -12.73 -9.03
C GLU A 322 10.97 -11.76 -7.85
N GLN A 323 10.52 -10.52 -8.00
CA GLN A 323 10.51 -9.53 -6.91
C GLN A 323 9.64 -10.02 -5.73
N LEU A 324 8.45 -10.52 -6.00
CA LEU A 324 7.58 -11.11 -4.98
C LEU A 324 8.18 -12.37 -4.36
N ARG A 325 8.81 -13.24 -5.16
CA ARG A 325 9.49 -14.42 -4.64
C ARG A 325 10.54 -14.03 -3.58
N ARG A 326 11.38 -13.05 -3.88
CA ARG A 326 12.41 -12.55 -2.93
C ARG A 326 11.78 -11.94 -1.69
N HIS A 327 10.74 -11.14 -1.85
CA HIS A 327 10.05 -10.51 -0.72
C HIS A 327 9.42 -11.56 0.20
N HIS A 328 8.81 -12.61 -0.36
CA HIS A 328 8.26 -13.70 0.45
C HIS A 328 9.33 -14.57 1.11
N VAL A 329 10.54 -14.68 0.55
CA VAL A 329 11.69 -15.28 1.26
C VAL A 329 12.05 -14.43 2.48
N LEU A 330 12.15 -13.10 2.34
CA LEU A 330 12.40 -12.19 3.46
C LEU A 330 11.33 -12.33 4.55
N LEU A 331 10.05 -12.26 4.17
CA LEU A 331 8.94 -12.37 5.13
C LEU A 331 8.94 -13.72 5.85
N LYS A 332 9.19 -14.85 5.15
CA LYS A 332 9.31 -16.18 5.77
C LYS A 332 10.41 -16.20 6.83
N GLN A 333 11.57 -15.66 6.51
CA GLN A 333 12.71 -15.60 7.44
C GLN A 333 12.37 -14.79 8.69
N LEU A 334 11.80 -13.59 8.51
CA LEU A 334 11.47 -12.69 9.62
C LEU A 334 10.31 -13.21 10.49
N LEU A 335 9.35 -13.92 9.89
CA LEU A 335 8.23 -14.55 10.60
C LEU A 335 8.61 -15.88 11.26
N GLY A 336 9.80 -16.40 10.99
CA GLY A 336 10.25 -17.69 11.54
C GLY A 336 9.50 -18.88 10.95
N GLU A 337 8.99 -18.77 9.72
CA GLU A 337 8.40 -19.88 8.99
C GLU A 337 9.54 -20.79 8.49
N ASN A 338 9.56 -22.03 8.94
CA ASN A 338 10.56 -23.01 8.48
C ASN A 338 10.30 -23.34 7.00
N GLU A 339 11.38 -23.44 6.21
CA GLU A 339 11.30 -24.10 4.91
C GLU A 339 10.92 -25.57 5.14
N HIS A 340 9.78 -25.99 4.63
CA HIS A 340 9.34 -27.38 4.59
C HIS A 340 9.76 -28.05 3.28
#